data_f4860128510ad3db7b794204f8851947
#
_entry.id   f4860128510ad3db7b794204f8851947
#
_cell.length_a   1.000
_cell.length_b   1.000
_cell.length_c   1.000
_cell.angle_alpha   90.00
_cell.angle_beta   90.00
_cell.angle_gamma   90.00
#
_symmetry.space_group_name_H-M   'P 1'
#
loop_
_entity.id
_entity.type
_entity.pdbx_description
1 polymer ?
#
loop_
_entity_poly.entity_id
_entity_poly.type
_entity_poly.pdbx_seq_one_letter_code
_entity_poly.pdbx_strand_id
1 'polypeptide(L)'
;MRFDKLLFSVLFGIVMPILCFIIFWWGTFIFTDNHKVIIIVTLSGLGIGILISLLMKLIRKPDIYLVSIPELILVYLFYNGVLFTMFMGIPVFHLVLGVIAGYYWAKYMIHHKEITDHEGEIRRISTFTAIVIGIVCLFSAAVALISKSTSEDLKNMFNLPFDISRPLLITFIVAGGLSLIIIQYLLVKFTMTKILSVEQEP
;
A
#
# COMPACT_ATOMS: atom_id res chain seq x y z
N MET A 1 2.59 -4.93 -22.76
CA MET A 1 1.13 -5.22 -22.85
C MET A 1 0.65 -6.48 -22.11
N ARG A 2 1.25 -7.68 -22.29
CA ARG A 2 0.82 -8.89 -21.55
C ARG A 2 1.19 -8.84 -20.06
N PHE A 3 2.36 -8.32 -19.72
CA PHE A 3 2.85 -8.23 -18.33
C PHE A 3 1.99 -7.28 -17.48
N ASP A 4 1.63 -6.12 -18.01
CA ASP A 4 0.81 -5.13 -17.29
C ASP A 4 -0.57 -5.68 -16.92
N LYS A 5 -1.21 -6.39 -17.88
CA LYS A 5 -2.52 -7.02 -17.64
C LYS A 5 -2.43 -8.14 -16.61
N LEU A 6 -1.33 -8.91 -16.61
CA LEU A 6 -1.10 -9.97 -15.64
C LEU A 6 -0.87 -9.39 -14.24
N LEU A 7 0.01 -8.41 -14.11
CA LEU A 7 0.30 -7.76 -12.83
C LEU A 7 -0.96 -7.12 -12.24
N PHE A 8 -1.72 -6.39 -13.05
CA PHE A 8 -2.98 -5.78 -12.64
C PHE A 8 -4.01 -6.83 -12.21
N SER A 9 -4.16 -7.91 -13.00
CA SER A 9 -5.06 -9.02 -12.66
C SER A 9 -4.67 -9.72 -11.36
N VAL A 10 -3.37 -9.81 -11.05
CA VAL A 10 -2.87 -10.36 -9.79
C VAL A 10 -3.18 -9.42 -8.64
N LEU A 11 -2.85 -8.13 -8.77
CA LEU A 11 -3.11 -7.13 -7.72
C LEU A 11 -4.60 -7.08 -7.35
N PHE A 12 -5.50 -7.00 -8.33
CA PHE A 12 -6.94 -7.01 -8.05
C PHE A 12 -7.43 -8.37 -7.55
N GLY A 13 -6.88 -9.47 -8.08
CA GLY A 13 -7.29 -10.82 -7.73
C GLY A 13 -6.92 -11.22 -6.30
N ILE A 14 -5.84 -10.67 -5.73
CA ILE A 14 -5.38 -10.97 -4.37
C ILE A 14 -6.17 -10.18 -3.30
N VAL A 15 -6.86 -9.11 -3.66
CA VAL A 15 -7.62 -8.28 -2.70
C VAL A 15 -8.64 -9.11 -1.92
N MET A 16 -9.48 -9.90 -2.62
CA MET A 16 -10.52 -10.71 -1.97
C MET A 16 -9.96 -11.84 -1.07
N PRO A 17 -8.95 -12.61 -1.48
CA PRO A 17 -8.28 -13.57 -0.61
C PRO A 17 -7.73 -12.95 0.68
N ILE A 18 -7.02 -11.81 0.57
CA ILE A 18 -6.46 -11.13 1.75
C ILE A 18 -7.59 -10.59 2.64
N LEU A 19 -8.61 -9.96 2.07
CA LEU A 19 -9.74 -9.43 2.82
C LEU A 19 -10.47 -10.54 3.60
N CYS A 20 -10.78 -11.64 2.95
CA CYS A 20 -11.40 -12.79 3.61
C CYS A 20 -10.48 -13.37 4.68
N PHE A 21 -9.18 -13.52 4.41
CA PHE A 21 -8.20 -13.96 5.41
C PHE A 21 -8.24 -13.08 6.66
N ILE A 22 -8.20 -11.76 6.51
CA ILE A 22 -8.21 -10.80 7.63
C ILE A 22 -9.54 -10.88 8.41
N ILE A 23 -10.68 -10.90 7.71
CA ILE A 23 -12.01 -10.96 8.35
C ILE A 23 -12.17 -12.26 9.15
N PHE A 24 -11.78 -13.40 8.58
CA PHE A 24 -11.89 -14.70 9.24
C PHE A 24 -10.89 -14.83 10.40
N TRP A 25 -9.69 -14.30 10.26
CA TRP A 25 -8.68 -14.24 11.34
C TRP A 25 -9.21 -13.43 12.53
N TRP A 26 -9.54 -12.16 12.33
CA TRP A 26 -10.01 -11.28 13.40
C TRP A 26 -11.35 -11.75 13.98
N GLY A 27 -12.27 -12.15 13.11
CA GLY A 27 -13.56 -12.69 13.54
C GLY A 27 -13.41 -13.90 14.47
N THR A 28 -12.54 -14.85 14.12
CA THR A 28 -12.31 -16.04 14.97
C THR A 28 -11.55 -15.70 16.24
N PHE A 29 -10.54 -14.80 16.15
CA PHE A 29 -9.72 -14.40 17.29
C PHE A 29 -10.54 -13.75 18.42
N ILE A 30 -11.63 -13.03 18.10
CA ILE A 30 -12.52 -12.44 19.11
C ILE A 30 -13.33 -13.51 19.86
N PHE A 31 -13.61 -14.64 19.23
CA PHE A 31 -14.52 -15.65 19.82
C PHE A 31 -13.81 -16.86 20.44
N THR A 32 -12.52 -17.08 20.17
CA THR A 32 -11.79 -18.24 20.68
C THR A 32 -10.29 -18.02 20.76
N ASP A 33 -9.67 -18.57 21.80
CA ASP A 33 -8.21 -18.59 21.97
C ASP A 33 -7.58 -19.90 21.39
N ASN A 34 -8.40 -20.78 20.82
CA ASN A 34 -7.90 -22.05 20.28
C ASN A 34 -7.20 -21.83 18.94
N HIS A 35 -5.86 -21.81 18.97
CA HIS A 35 -5.02 -21.59 17.80
C HIS A 35 -5.33 -22.52 16.62
N LYS A 36 -5.71 -23.80 16.86
CA LYS A 36 -6.05 -24.74 15.79
C LYS A 36 -7.33 -24.29 15.06
N VAL A 37 -8.34 -23.87 15.82
CA VAL A 37 -9.60 -23.37 15.25
C VAL A 37 -9.34 -22.09 14.45
N ILE A 38 -8.56 -21.16 15.01
CA ILE A 38 -8.21 -19.89 14.32
C ILE A 38 -7.54 -20.20 12.98
N ILE A 39 -6.53 -21.07 12.94
CA ILE A 39 -5.82 -21.42 11.71
C ILE A 39 -6.77 -22.05 10.68
N ILE A 40 -7.57 -23.04 11.07
CA ILE A 40 -8.48 -23.74 10.15
C ILE A 40 -9.50 -22.77 9.56
N VAL A 41 -10.13 -21.96 10.39
CA VAL A 41 -11.15 -20.99 9.94
C VAL A 41 -10.54 -19.93 9.04
N THR A 42 -9.35 -19.42 9.38
CA THR A 42 -8.64 -18.43 8.56
C THR A 42 -8.24 -18.98 7.20
N LEU A 43 -7.72 -20.22 7.14
CA LEU A 43 -7.39 -20.87 5.86
C LEU A 43 -8.65 -21.16 5.03
N SER A 44 -9.77 -21.48 5.68
CA SER A 44 -11.06 -21.60 4.99
C SER A 44 -11.51 -20.26 4.41
N GLY A 45 -11.32 -19.16 5.14
CA GLY A 45 -11.56 -17.81 4.66
C GLY A 45 -10.72 -17.45 3.44
N LEU A 46 -9.43 -17.81 3.45
CA LEU A 46 -8.54 -17.66 2.31
C LEU A 46 -9.07 -18.43 1.07
N GLY A 47 -9.48 -19.68 1.26
CA GLY A 47 -10.08 -20.51 0.20
C GLY A 47 -11.35 -19.89 -0.39
N ILE A 48 -12.25 -19.40 0.47
CA ILE A 48 -13.46 -18.66 0.05
C ILE A 48 -13.09 -17.41 -0.74
N GLY A 49 -12.11 -16.63 -0.28
CA GLY A 49 -11.64 -15.44 -0.98
C GLY A 49 -11.06 -15.75 -2.37
N ILE A 50 -10.33 -16.85 -2.53
CA ILE A 50 -9.84 -17.32 -3.83
C ILE A 50 -11.01 -17.67 -4.75
N LEU A 51 -12.01 -18.40 -4.25
CA LEU A 51 -13.20 -18.75 -5.03
C LEU A 51 -13.96 -17.51 -5.49
N ILE A 52 -14.18 -16.54 -4.61
CA ILE A 52 -14.82 -15.26 -4.96
C ILE A 52 -14.00 -14.53 -6.03
N SER A 53 -12.68 -14.46 -5.88
CA SER A 53 -11.80 -13.82 -6.87
C SER A 53 -11.88 -14.49 -8.24
N LEU A 54 -11.93 -15.83 -8.30
CA LEU A 54 -12.08 -16.56 -9.55
C LEU A 54 -13.45 -16.33 -10.19
N LEU A 55 -14.52 -16.33 -9.41
CA LEU A 55 -15.88 -16.02 -9.89
C LEU A 55 -15.97 -14.59 -10.41
N MET A 56 -15.37 -13.63 -9.72
CA MET A 56 -15.32 -12.23 -10.19
C MET A 56 -14.55 -12.10 -11.51
N LYS A 57 -13.46 -12.86 -11.71
CA LYS A 57 -12.74 -12.91 -13.00
C LYS A 57 -13.56 -13.48 -14.15
N LEU A 58 -14.44 -14.43 -13.86
CA LEU A 58 -15.38 -14.98 -14.86
C LEU A 58 -16.43 -13.96 -15.27
N ILE A 59 -16.92 -13.16 -14.32
CA ILE A 59 -17.97 -12.15 -14.56
C ILE A 59 -17.38 -10.88 -15.18
N ARG A 60 -16.23 -10.41 -14.68
CA ARG A 60 -15.58 -9.18 -15.10
C ARG A 60 -14.09 -9.42 -15.33
N LYS A 61 -13.66 -9.41 -16.58
CA LYS A 61 -12.23 -9.44 -16.89
C LYS A 61 -11.57 -8.18 -16.32
N PRO A 62 -10.63 -8.29 -15.37
CA PRO A 62 -9.95 -7.11 -14.85
C PRO A 62 -9.10 -6.49 -15.96
N ASP A 63 -9.57 -5.39 -16.50
CA ASP A 63 -8.83 -4.57 -17.45
C ASP A 63 -8.60 -3.20 -16.80
N ILE A 64 -7.32 -2.80 -16.70
CA ILE A 64 -6.92 -1.52 -16.14
C ILE A 64 -7.64 -0.34 -16.78
N TYR A 65 -8.04 -0.48 -18.02
CA TYR A 65 -8.69 0.56 -18.81
C TYR A 65 -10.20 0.71 -18.53
N LEU A 66 -10.79 -0.29 -17.86
CA LEU A 66 -12.21 -0.32 -17.54
C LEU A 66 -12.49 -0.11 -16.04
N VAL A 67 -11.43 0.00 -15.24
CA VAL A 67 -11.55 0.19 -13.79
C VAL A 67 -11.82 1.66 -13.49
N SER A 68 -12.77 1.93 -12.62
CA SER A 68 -13.07 3.28 -12.19
C SER A 68 -12.00 3.85 -11.25
N ILE A 69 -11.81 5.17 -11.26
CA ILE A 69 -10.89 5.88 -10.37
C ILE A 69 -11.13 5.52 -8.89
N PRO A 70 -12.38 5.50 -8.37
CA PRO A 70 -12.64 5.10 -6.99
C PRO A 70 -12.17 3.68 -6.66
N GLU A 71 -12.30 2.73 -7.60
CA GLU A 71 -11.80 1.37 -7.39
C GLU A 71 -10.28 1.33 -7.27
N LEU A 72 -9.54 2.09 -8.08
CA LEU A 72 -8.08 2.21 -7.98
C LEU A 72 -7.64 2.80 -6.64
N ILE A 73 -8.31 3.85 -6.19
CA ILE A 73 -8.08 4.48 -4.90
C ILE A 73 -8.34 3.48 -3.76
N LEU A 74 -9.47 2.77 -3.79
CA LEU A 74 -9.84 1.80 -2.78
C LEU A 74 -8.80 0.68 -2.67
N VAL A 75 -8.35 0.13 -3.80
CA VAL A 75 -7.30 -0.90 -3.83
C VAL A 75 -5.98 -0.37 -3.29
N TYR A 76 -5.60 0.86 -3.66
CA TYR A 76 -4.40 1.51 -3.12
C TYR A 76 -4.46 1.67 -1.60
N LEU A 77 -5.56 2.18 -1.06
CA LEU A 77 -5.77 2.34 0.38
C LEU A 77 -5.80 0.98 1.10
N PHE A 78 -6.45 -0.02 0.52
CA PHE A 78 -6.47 -1.38 1.05
C PHE A 78 -5.05 -1.94 1.22
N TYR A 79 -4.21 -1.86 0.18
CA TYR A 79 -2.83 -2.34 0.27
C TYR A 79 -1.99 -1.54 1.27
N ASN A 80 -2.21 -0.23 1.40
CA ASN A 80 -1.57 0.57 2.45
C ASN A 80 -1.94 0.07 3.85
N GLY A 81 -3.22 -0.24 4.11
CA GLY A 81 -3.67 -0.83 5.36
C GLY A 81 -3.05 -2.21 5.63
N VAL A 82 -3.01 -3.08 4.61
CA VAL A 82 -2.40 -4.41 4.72
C VAL A 82 -0.90 -4.31 5.02
N LEU A 83 -0.16 -3.46 4.31
CA LEU A 83 1.27 -3.28 4.58
C LEU A 83 1.53 -2.68 5.96
N PHE A 84 0.68 -1.74 6.42
CA PHE A 84 0.79 -1.18 7.75
C PHE A 84 0.70 -2.26 8.84
N THR A 85 -0.27 -3.17 8.71
CA THR A 85 -0.45 -4.26 9.67
C THR A 85 0.62 -5.34 9.57
N MET A 86 1.05 -5.71 8.36
CA MET A 86 2.04 -6.77 8.15
C MET A 86 3.46 -6.38 8.55
N PHE A 87 3.84 -5.11 8.33
CA PHE A 87 5.18 -4.62 8.62
C PHE A 87 5.25 -3.80 9.93
N MET A 88 4.34 -4.07 10.86
CA MET A 88 4.32 -3.45 12.21
C MET A 88 4.40 -1.92 12.18
N GLY A 89 3.78 -1.31 11.18
CA GLY A 89 3.75 0.14 11.03
C GLY A 89 5.04 0.78 10.48
N ILE A 90 5.95 0.02 9.87
CA ILE A 90 7.15 0.58 9.24
C ILE A 90 6.77 1.21 7.89
N PRO A 91 6.82 2.54 7.73
CA PRO A 91 6.24 3.21 6.57
C PRO A 91 7.08 3.09 5.29
N VAL A 92 8.36 2.66 5.36
CA VAL A 92 9.27 2.55 4.21
C VAL A 92 8.70 1.65 3.10
N PHE A 93 8.06 0.55 3.46
CA PHE A 93 7.49 -0.39 2.49
C PHE A 93 6.35 0.20 1.64
N HIS A 94 5.71 1.26 2.14
CA HIS A 94 4.62 1.94 1.42
C HIS A 94 5.12 2.74 0.20
N LEU A 95 6.41 3.07 0.13
CA LEU A 95 7.02 3.73 -1.03
C LEU A 95 6.82 2.94 -2.32
N VAL A 96 6.90 1.60 -2.23
CA VAL A 96 6.69 0.70 -3.38
C VAL A 96 5.27 0.82 -3.92
N LEU A 97 4.27 0.92 -3.04
CA LEU A 97 2.87 1.12 -3.45
C LEU A 97 2.68 2.43 -4.20
N GLY A 98 3.39 3.49 -3.79
CA GLY A 98 3.34 4.76 -4.50
C GLY A 98 3.87 4.67 -5.92
N VAL A 99 5.01 3.98 -6.12
CA VAL A 99 5.55 3.72 -7.46
C VAL A 99 4.55 2.93 -8.31
N ILE A 100 3.95 1.87 -7.75
CA ILE A 100 2.92 1.07 -8.42
C ILE A 100 1.71 1.92 -8.78
N ALA A 101 1.22 2.75 -7.85
CA ALA A 101 0.10 3.66 -8.11
C ALA A 101 0.43 4.66 -9.23
N GLY A 102 1.61 5.28 -9.19
CA GLY A 102 2.07 6.19 -10.24
C GLY A 102 2.15 5.51 -11.62
N TYR A 103 2.66 4.27 -11.65
CA TYR A 103 2.72 3.47 -12.87
C TYR A 103 1.32 3.24 -13.48
N TYR A 104 0.39 2.73 -12.66
CA TYR A 104 -0.95 2.42 -13.15
C TYR A 104 -1.76 3.66 -13.51
N TRP A 105 -1.58 4.75 -12.77
CA TRP A 105 -2.25 6.01 -13.11
C TRP A 105 -1.74 6.60 -14.42
N ALA A 106 -0.43 6.56 -14.67
CA ALA A 106 0.13 7.00 -15.94
C ALA A 106 -0.42 6.17 -17.11
N LYS A 107 -0.50 4.84 -16.97
CA LYS A 107 -1.12 3.96 -17.97
C LYS A 107 -2.61 4.25 -18.20
N TYR A 108 -3.33 4.56 -17.12
CA TYR A 108 -4.72 4.98 -17.20
C TYR A 108 -4.88 6.27 -18.01
N MET A 109 -4.04 7.28 -17.75
CA MET A 109 -4.05 8.56 -18.49
C MET A 109 -3.76 8.37 -19.98
N ILE A 110 -2.78 7.55 -20.34
CA ILE A 110 -2.44 7.26 -21.73
C ILE A 110 -3.63 6.66 -22.48
N HIS A 111 -4.39 5.81 -21.83
CA HIS A 111 -5.56 5.18 -22.44
C HIS A 111 -6.75 6.15 -22.57
N HIS A 112 -6.95 7.00 -21.57
CA HIS A 112 -8.01 8.00 -21.55
C HIS A 112 -7.50 9.34 -22.10
N LYS A 113 -7.43 9.44 -23.43
CA LYS A 113 -6.93 10.63 -24.16
C LYS A 113 -7.68 11.94 -23.89
N GLU A 114 -8.82 11.86 -23.18
CA GLU A 114 -9.60 13.02 -22.76
C GLU A 114 -8.89 13.83 -21.65
N ILE A 115 -7.92 13.23 -20.96
CA ILE A 115 -7.13 13.88 -19.92
C ILE A 115 -6.04 14.72 -20.60
N THR A 116 -6.29 16.01 -20.76
CA THR A 116 -5.38 16.96 -21.43
C THR A 116 -4.36 17.59 -20.48
N ASP A 117 -4.72 17.77 -19.19
CA ASP A 117 -3.84 18.35 -18.17
C ASP A 117 -2.97 17.28 -17.47
N HIS A 118 -1.93 16.85 -18.16
CA HIS A 118 -1.01 15.84 -17.63
C HIS A 118 -0.24 16.32 -16.39
N GLU A 119 0.19 17.58 -16.36
CA GLU A 119 0.95 18.12 -15.22
C GLU A 119 0.08 18.27 -13.97
N GLY A 120 -1.15 18.73 -14.13
CA GLY A 120 -2.11 18.83 -13.04
C GLY A 120 -2.42 17.46 -12.41
N GLU A 121 -2.64 16.44 -13.25
CA GLU A 121 -2.90 15.08 -12.75
C GLU A 121 -1.66 14.47 -12.09
N ILE A 122 -0.45 14.62 -12.64
CA ILE A 122 0.79 14.18 -11.99
C ILE A 122 0.91 14.79 -10.58
N ARG A 123 0.69 16.10 -10.47
CA ARG A 123 0.76 16.80 -9.17
C ARG A 123 -0.30 16.29 -8.21
N ARG A 124 -1.53 16.10 -8.68
CA ARG A 124 -2.66 15.62 -7.88
C ARG A 124 -2.39 14.22 -7.29
N ILE A 125 -1.94 13.28 -8.12
CA ILE A 125 -1.66 11.91 -7.67
C ILE A 125 -0.43 11.84 -6.78
N SER A 126 0.64 12.58 -7.11
CA SER A 126 1.83 12.65 -6.25
C SER A 126 1.50 13.23 -4.87
N THR A 127 0.64 14.27 -4.82
CA THR A 127 0.18 14.86 -3.55
C THR A 127 -0.73 13.88 -2.80
N PHE A 128 -1.66 13.22 -3.47
CA PHE A 128 -2.54 12.22 -2.85
C PHE A 128 -1.74 11.09 -2.19
N THR A 129 -0.79 10.48 -2.91
CA THR A 129 0.05 9.40 -2.37
C THR A 129 0.95 9.89 -1.23
N ALA A 130 1.46 11.13 -1.29
CA ALA A 130 2.23 11.76 -0.22
C ALA A 130 1.37 12.01 1.03
N ILE A 131 0.10 12.39 0.89
CA ILE A 131 -0.83 12.53 2.01
C ILE A 131 -1.09 11.16 2.66
N VAL A 132 -1.33 10.11 1.86
CA VAL A 132 -1.57 8.76 2.38
C VAL A 132 -0.37 8.27 3.20
N ILE A 133 0.86 8.40 2.69
CA ILE A 133 2.05 8.01 3.47
C ILE A 133 2.23 8.89 4.70
N GLY A 134 1.87 10.17 4.63
CA GLY A 134 1.87 11.07 5.77
C GLY A 134 0.95 10.57 6.89
N ILE A 135 -0.26 10.12 6.55
CA ILE A 135 -1.19 9.50 7.49
C ILE A 135 -0.60 8.21 8.09
N VAL A 136 0.00 7.36 7.26
CA VAL A 136 0.69 6.14 7.71
C VAL A 136 1.83 6.49 8.68
N CYS A 137 2.65 7.51 8.38
CA CYS A 137 3.70 7.98 9.27
C CYS A 137 3.17 8.49 10.61
N LEU A 138 2.03 9.19 10.61
CA LEU A 138 1.37 9.64 11.85
C LEU A 138 0.91 8.47 12.71
N PHE A 139 0.28 7.45 12.12
CA PHE A 139 -0.10 6.24 12.85
C PHE A 139 1.12 5.48 13.38
N SER A 140 2.17 5.32 12.55
CA SER A 140 3.43 4.70 12.96
C SER A 140 4.09 5.46 14.13
N ALA A 141 4.10 6.79 14.05
CA ALA A 141 4.61 7.65 15.11
C ALA A 141 3.82 7.49 16.42
N ALA A 142 2.48 7.44 16.34
CA ALA A 142 1.63 7.23 17.49
C ALA A 142 1.94 5.88 18.17
N VAL A 143 2.02 4.79 17.40
CA VAL A 143 2.39 3.46 17.91
C VAL A 143 3.78 3.48 18.55
N ALA A 144 4.78 4.07 17.88
CA ALA A 144 6.15 4.15 18.36
C ALA A 144 6.28 4.96 19.65
N LEU A 145 5.49 6.03 19.85
CA LEU A 145 5.53 6.87 21.03
C LEU A 145 4.73 6.31 22.22
N ILE A 146 3.71 5.48 21.95
CA ILE A 146 2.92 4.80 22.98
C ILE A 146 3.70 3.59 23.53
N SER A 147 4.41 2.87 22.69
CA SER A 147 5.19 1.71 23.09
C SER A 147 6.42 2.13 23.90
N LYS A 148 6.60 1.51 25.07
CA LYS A 148 7.76 1.76 25.94
C LYS A 148 9.03 1.05 25.43
N SER A 149 8.88 -0.02 24.65
CA SER A 149 10.00 -0.83 24.14
C SER A 149 10.62 -0.28 22.86
N THR A 150 9.99 0.66 22.16
CA THR A 150 10.43 1.13 20.83
C THR A 150 11.89 1.61 20.83
N SER A 151 12.35 2.31 21.86
CA SER A 151 13.75 2.77 21.94
C SER A 151 14.73 1.62 22.06
N GLU A 152 14.40 0.59 22.84
CA GLU A 152 15.22 -0.63 22.98
C GLU A 152 15.19 -1.48 21.73
N ASP A 153 14.02 -1.63 21.12
CA ASP A 153 13.83 -2.39 19.88
C ASP A 153 14.67 -1.77 18.74
N LEU A 154 14.63 -0.44 18.59
CA LEU A 154 15.45 0.29 17.61
C LEU A 154 16.94 0.16 17.92
N LYS A 155 17.36 0.28 19.19
CA LYS A 155 18.75 0.10 19.60
C LYS A 155 19.25 -1.29 19.21
N ASN A 156 18.46 -2.32 19.51
CA ASN A 156 18.81 -3.71 19.22
C ASN A 156 18.81 -4.00 17.71
N MET A 157 17.81 -3.48 16.97
CA MET A 157 17.68 -3.67 15.53
C MET A 157 18.88 -3.08 14.76
N PHE A 158 19.33 -1.89 15.15
CA PHE A 158 20.47 -1.21 14.52
C PHE A 158 21.81 -1.46 15.22
N ASN A 159 21.82 -2.28 16.28
CA ASN A 159 23.00 -2.57 17.08
C ASN A 159 23.76 -1.30 17.52
N LEU A 160 22.97 -0.32 18.02
CA LEU A 160 23.52 0.98 18.39
C LEU A 160 24.30 0.90 19.72
N PRO A 161 25.47 1.55 19.81
CA PRO A 161 26.28 1.54 21.04
C PRO A 161 25.76 2.49 22.13
N PHE A 162 24.66 3.20 21.89
CA PHE A 162 24.07 4.18 22.81
C PHE A 162 22.57 3.99 22.96
N ASP A 163 22.02 4.51 24.07
CA ASP A 163 20.59 4.47 24.32
C ASP A 163 19.87 5.60 23.57
N ILE A 164 18.75 5.25 22.96
CA ILE A 164 17.91 6.22 22.24
C ILE A 164 17.03 6.94 23.27
N SER A 165 17.38 8.20 23.57
CA SER A 165 16.56 9.06 24.40
C SER A 165 15.25 9.44 23.71
N ARG A 166 14.20 9.75 24.48
CA ARG A 166 12.90 10.12 23.93
C ARG A 166 12.95 11.34 22.99
N PRO A 167 13.71 12.41 23.25
CA PRO A 167 13.88 13.49 22.27
C PRO A 167 14.52 13.03 20.95
N LEU A 168 15.55 12.15 21.04
CA LEU A 168 16.20 11.60 19.86
C LEU A 168 15.26 10.73 19.03
N LEU A 169 14.42 9.91 19.68
CA LEU A 169 13.38 9.13 19.02
C LEU A 169 12.39 10.04 18.26
N ILE A 170 11.92 11.10 18.87
CA ILE A 170 11.02 12.08 18.24
C ILE A 170 11.70 12.71 17.02
N THR A 171 12.98 13.08 17.14
CA THR A 171 13.75 13.63 16.02
C THR A 171 13.83 12.65 14.85
N PHE A 172 14.09 11.36 15.10
CA PHE A 172 14.09 10.34 14.06
C PHE A 172 12.72 10.14 13.40
N ILE A 173 11.66 10.14 14.20
CA ILE A 173 10.28 10.04 13.69
C ILE A 173 9.95 11.22 12.77
N VAL A 174 10.24 12.44 13.21
CA VAL A 174 9.92 13.65 12.44
C VAL A 174 10.78 13.72 11.17
N ALA A 175 12.09 13.59 11.30
CA ALA A 175 13.01 13.65 10.15
C ALA A 175 12.75 12.52 9.16
N GLY A 176 12.58 11.29 9.65
CA GLY A 176 12.27 10.12 8.83
C GLY A 176 10.91 10.24 8.14
N GLY A 177 9.88 10.65 8.87
CA GLY A 177 8.53 10.83 8.32
C GLY A 177 8.48 11.89 7.23
N LEU A 178 9.08 13.06 7.45
CA LEU A 178 9.17 14.13 6.44
C LEU A 178 9.95 13.67 5.20
N SER A 179 11.07 12.97 5.40
CA SER A 179 11.86 12.43 4.30
C SER A 179 11.05 11.45 3.46
N LEU A 180 10.29 10.55 4.09
CA LEU A 180 9.44 9.58 3.39
C LEU A 180 8.34 10.25 2.58
N ILE A 181 7.70 11.29 3.11
CA ILE A 181 6.66 12.07 2.38
C ILE A 181 7.25 12.73 1.13
N ILE A 182 8.42 13.36 1.27
CA ILE A 182 9.11 13.99 0.14
C ILE A 182 9.53 12.95 -0.90
N ILE A 183 10.16 11.87 -0.46
CA ILE A 183 10.60 10.77 -1.34
C ILE A 183 9.39 10.18 -2.08
N GLN A 184 8.29 9.92 -1.40
CA GLN A 184 7.06 9.40 -2.01
C GLN A 184 6.54 10.30 -3.12
N TYR A 185 6.43 11.61 -2.84
CA TYR A 185 6.00 12.58 -3.83
C TYR A 185 6.91 12.57 -5.07
N LEU A 186 8.22 12.60 -4.86
CA LEU A 186 9.21 12.61 -5.95
C LEU A 186 9.20 11.31 -6.74
N LEU A 187 9.11 10.15 -6.08
CA LEU A 187 9.07 8.85 -6.75
C LEU A 187 7.84 8.71 -7.65
N VAL A 188 6.66 9.07 -7.16
CA VAL A 188 5.42 9.01 -7.94
C VAL A 188 5.49 9.98 -9.12
N LYS A 189 5.90 11.23 -8.88
CA LYS A 189 6.09 12.24 -9.93
C LYS A 189 7.04 11.72 -11.01
N PHE A 190 8.22 11.23 -10.61
CA PHE A 190 9.23 10.70 -11.53
C PHE A 190 8.69 9.51 -12.34
N THR A 191 8.02 8.56 -11.67
CA THR A 191 7.45 7.37 -12.33
C THR A 191 6.42 7.77 -13.39
N MET A 192 5.49 8.65 -13.04
CA MET A 192 4.46 9.11 -13.96
C MET A 192 5.06 9.85 -15.15
N THR A 193 5.95 10.82 -14.89
CA THR A 193 6.60 11.61 -15.95
C THR A 193 7.37 10.72 -16.92
N LYS A 194 8.13 9.76 -16.39
CA LYS A 194 8.92 8.86 -17.23
C LYS A 194 8.06 7.94 -18.11
N ILE A 195 6.95 7.44 -17.59
CA ILE A 195 6.06 6.57 -18.37
C ILE A 195 5.36 7.36 -19.47
N LEU A 196 4.89 8.57 -19.16
CA LEU A 196 4.24 9.43 -20.13
C LEU A 196 5.20 9.86 -21.24
N SER A 197 6.48 10.14 -20.93
CA SER A 197 7.47 10.52 -21.93
C SER A 197 7.83 9.38 -22.90
N VAL A 198 7.96 8.14 -22.39
CA VAL A 198 8.33 6.97 -23.21
C VAL A 198 7.25 6.60 -24.24
N GLU A 199 5.97 6.83 -23.93
CA GLU A 199 4.88 6.50 -24.86
C GLU A 199 4.51 7.67 -25.80
N GLN A 200 5.12 8.85 -25.64
CA GLN A 200 5.02 9.97 -26.58
C GLN A 200 6.09 9.94 -27.68
N GLU A 201 7.14 9.13 -27.51
CA GLU A 201 8.12 8.90 -28.59
C GLU A 201 7.52 7.94 -29.62
N PRO A 202 7.41 8.34 -30.90
CA PRO A 202 6.80 7.56 -31.97
C PRO A 202 7.59 6.31 -32.35
#